data_f59c2bf7b748a4bcbd4bebe45862d5d6
#
_entry.id   f59c2bf7b748a4bcbd4bebe45862d5d6
#
_cell.length_a   1.000
_cell.length_b   1.000
_cell.length_c   1.000
_cell.angle_alpha   90.00
_cell.angle_beta   90.00
_cell.angle_gamma   90.00
#
_symmetry.space_group_name_H-M   'P 1'
#
loop_
_entity.id
_entity.type
_entity.pdbx_description
1 polymer ?
#
loop_
_entity_poly.entity_id
_entity_poly.type
_entity_poly.pdbx_seq_one_letter_code
_entity_poly.pdbx_strand_id
1 'polypeptide(L)'
;RGHKLMMSAVKEYALAVNLPVLQPERVKDPAFMEEMKRLSPDLIVVAAFGQFLPKALLDLPPFGCINVHASLLPAYRGAAPIHYAILKGEKKAGVTIMQMDTGMDTGAMLEKVSVPIGPEMTQGELHDELKEKGAALLLQTIDDLSAGTVTAEPQEETKATYASLITRDMEHLDWTLSADTLHNQIRAFNPWPGTYTILPDGKRLKVWKSHVLPGSAEQAQPGQILEADSKGFHIACGTGVLAVLECQPEGKRAMAAQSFVNGQQIAVGEILS
;
A
#
# COMPACT_ATOMS: atom_id res chain seq x y z
N ARG A 1 22.60 15.38 -0.54
CA ARG A 1 22.40 15.17 0.92
C ARG A 1 22.41 13.67 1.12
N GLY A 2 23.41 13.17 1.91
CA GLY A 2 23.78 11.78 1.98
C GLY A 2 22.61 10.85 2.34
N HIS A 3 22.44 9.81 1.55
CA HIS A 3 21.58 8.69 1.88
C HIS A 3 22.18 8.00 3.11
N LYS A 4 21.57 8.20 4.27
CA LYS A 4 21.85 7.37 5.42
C LYS A 4 21.34 5.96 5.07
N LEU A 5 22.23 4.98 5.01
CA LEU A 5 21.84 3.58 4.89
C LEU A 5 21.00 3.23 6.13
N MET A 6 19.70 3.08 5.93
CA MET A 6 18.80 2.61 6.98
C MET A 6 18.66 1.09 6.85
N MET A 7 18.81 0.39 7.95
CA MET A 7 18.53 -1.04 8.01
C MET A 7 17.01 -1.26 7.95
N SER A 8 16.58 -2.40 7.42
CA SER A 8 15.17 -2.81 7.53
C SER A 8 14.85 -3.18 8.98
N ALA A 9 13.59 -3.02 9.39
CA ALA A 9 13.15 -3.38 10.74
C ALA A 9 13.44 -4.86 11.08
N VAL A 10 13.32 -5.76 10.11
CA VAL A 10 13.65 -7.18 10.26
C VAL A 10 15.15 -7.36 10.57
N LYS A 11 16.03 -6.66 9.86
CA LYS A 11 17.47 -6.73 10.11
C LYS A 11 17.83 -6.13 11.46
N GLU A 12 17.27 -4.98 11.81
CA GLU A 12 17.50 -4.34 13.14
C GLU A 12 17.12 -5.30 14.28
N TYR A 13 15.94 -5.91 14.17
CA TYR A 13 15.48 -6.87 15.16
C TYR A 13 16.36 -8.12 15.22
N ALA A 14 16.69 -8.72 14.07
CA ALA A 14 17.53 -9.90 14.00
C ALA A 14 18.90 -9.68 14.68
N LEU A 15 19.53 -8.54 14.43
CA LEU A 15 20.78 -8.16 15.06
C LEU A 15 20.62 -7.95 16.58
N ALA A 16 19.52 -7.34 17.02
CA ALA A 16 19.24 -7.11 18.43
C ALA A 16 19.08 -8.40 19.24
N VAL A 17 18.58 -9.47 18.60
CA VAL A 17 18.39 -10.78 19.24
C VAL A 17 19.43 -11.83 18.80
N ASN A 18 20.52 -11.39 18.16
CA ASN A 18 21.65 -12.22 17.71
C ASN A 18 21.27 -13.33 16.72
N LEU A 19 20.27 -13.10 15.86
CA LEU A 19 19.97 -14.00 14.75
C LEU A 19 20.93 -13.75 13.58
N PRO A 20 21.37 -14.81 12.87
CA PRO A 20 22.17 -14.66 11.66
C PRO A 20 21.44 -13.87 10.60
N VAL A 21 22.14 -12.96 9.91
CA VAL A 21 21.60 -12.13 8.83
C VAL A 21 22.40 -12.37 7.57
N LEU A 22 21.73 -12.81 6.51
CA LEU A 22 22.29 -12.94 5.17
C LEU A 22 21.66 -11.88 4.27
N GLN A 23 22.46 -11.24 3.41
CA GLN A 23 22.01 -10.21 2.48
C GLN A 23 22.60 -10.42 1.08
N PRO A 24 22.22 -11.51 0.37
CA PRO A 24 22.65 -11.72 -0.99
C PRO A 24 22.03 -10.64 -1.90
N GLU A 25 22.77 -10.16 -2.89
CA GLU A 25 22.21 -9.29 -3.93
C GLU A 25 21.13 -10.02 -4.74
N ARG A 26 21.34 -11.31 -4.95
CA ARG A 26 20.42 -12.20 -5.68
C ARG A 26 20.27 -13.51 -4.94
N VAL A 27 19.05 -13.91 -4.65
CA VAL A 27 18.77 -15.21 -3.98
C VAL A 27 19.17 -16.44 -4.80
N LYS A 28 19.40 -16.29 -6.09
CA LYS A 28 19.86 -17.36 -6.96
C LYS A 28 21.39 -17.52 -7.01
N ASP A 29 22.14 -16.70 -6.28
CA ASP A 29 23.59 -16.80 -6.25
C ASP A 29 24.03 -18.16 -5.68
N PRO A 30 24.98 -18.86 -6.35
CA PRO A 30 25.39 -20.21 -5.93
C PRO A 30 25.86 -20.27 -4.48
N ALA A 31 26.62 -19.28 -4.00
CA ALA A 31 27.11 -19.23 -2.62
C ALA A 31 25.95 -19.13 -1.61
N PHE A 32 24.92 -18.32 -1.91
CA PHE A 32 23.74 -18.23 -1.08
C PHE A 32 22.94 -19.54 -1.08
N MET A 33 22.78 -20.18 -2.25
CA MET A 33 22.08 -21.45 -2.37
C MET A 33 22.77 -22.58 -1.59
N GLU A 34 24.10 -22.63 -1.60
CA GLU A 34 24.86 -23.60 -0.79
C GLU A 34 24.71 -23.33 0.71
N GLU A 35 24.69 -22.05 1.11
CA GLU A 35 24.45 -21.71 2.52
C GLU A 35 23.03 -22.08 2.95
N MET A 36 22.02 -21.87 2.13
CA MET A 36 20.64 -22.29 2.40
C MET A 36 20.53 -23.81 2.54
N LYS A 37 21.20 -24.59 1.70
CA LYS A 37 21.28 -26.06 1.85
C LYS A 37 21.95 -26.46 3.16
N ARG A 38 23.03 -25.77 3.54
CA ARG A 38 23.76 -26.04 4.80
C ARG A 38 22.88 -25.74 6.03
N LEU A 39 22.08 -24.68 5.97
CA LEU A 39 21.13 -24.32 7.02
C LEU A 39 19.98 -25.31 7.13
N SER A 40 19.63 -25.97 6.02
CA SER A 40 18.55 -26.98 5.97
C SER A 40 17.28 -26.54 6.68
N PRO A 41 16.65 -25.42 6.26
CA PRO A 41 15.45 -24.92 6.92
C PRO A 41 14.27 -25.88 6.75
N ASP A 42 13.45 -26.02 7.77
CA ASP A 42 12.21 -26.79 7.70
C ASP A 42 11.10 -26.03 6.96
N LEU A 43 11.12 -24.71 7.05
CA LEU A 43 10.17 -23.78 6.41
C LEU A 43 10.88 -22.49 6.04
N ILE A 44 10.53 -21.91 4.90
CA ILE A 44 10.95 -20.54 4.54
C ILE A 44 9.72 -19.64 4.57
N VAL A 45 9.80 -18.56 5.34
CA VAL A 45 8.77 -17.51 5.40
C VAL A 45 9.23 -16.29 4.61
N VAL A 46 8.39 -15.80 3.74
CA VAL A 46 8.64 -14.61 2.91
C VAL A 46 7.65 -13.51 3.27
N ALA A 47 8.14 -12.30 3.41
CA ALA A 47 7.32 -11.11 3.60
C ALA A 47 7.97 -9.93 2.87
N ALA A 48 7.27 -9.33 1.91
CA ALA A 48 7.69 -8.13 1.15
C ALA A 48 9.14 -8.21 0.62
N PHE A 49 9.56 -9.35 0.09
CA PHE A 49 10.96 -9.62 -0.25
C PHE A 49 11.40 -9.04 -1.60
N GLY A 50 10.48 -8.96 -2.58
CA GLY A 50 10.73 -8.30 -3.86
C GLY A 50 11.58 -9.08 -4.87
N GLN A 51 11.90 -10.35 -4.62
CA GLN A 51 12.57 -11.24 -5.58
C GLN A 51 11.80 -12.55 -5.74
N PHE A 52 11.77 -13.09 -6.97
CA PHE A 52 11.27 -14.43 -7.21
C PHE A 52 12.24 -15.48 -6.66
N LEU A 53 11.71 -16.45 -5.91
CA LEU A 53 12.51 -17.57 -5.41
C LEU A 53 12.70 -18.59 -6.54
N PRO A 54 13.96 -19.05 -6.78
CA PRO A 54 14.19 -20.12 -7.75
C PRO A 54 13.57 -21.44 -7.26
N LYS A 55 13.17 -22.31 -8.21
CA LYS A 55 12.55 -23.60 -7.88
C LYS A 55 13.38 -24.42 -6.89
N ALA A 56 14.70 -24.41 -7.03
CA ALA A 56 15.59 -25.10 -6.09
C ALA A 56 15.53 -24.60 -4.65
N LEU A 57 15.10 -23.34 -4.41
CA LEU A 57 14.87 -22.80 -3.09
C LEU A 57 13.45 -23.08 -2.61
N LEU A 58 12.46 -23.05 -3.51
CA LEU A 58 11.07 -23.39 -3.20
C LEU A 58 10.92 -24.85 -2.75
N ASP A 59 11.68 -25.75 -3.37
CA ASP A 59 11.65 -27.20 -3.07
C ASP A 59 12.57 -27.61 -1.91
N LEU A 60 13.39 -26.68 -1.37
CA LEU A 60 14.40 -27.01 -0.36
C LEU A 60 13.79 -27.42 0.99
N PRO A 61 12.88 -26.64 1.60
CA PRO A 61 12.33 -26.98 2.90
C PRO A 61 11.20 -27.99 2.80
N PRO A 62 11.11 -28.98 3.73
CA PRO A 62 10.05 -29.97 3.70
C PRO A 62 8.62 -29.39 3.84
N PHE A 63 8.46 -28.28 4.55
CA PHE A 63 7.19 -27.55 4.62
C PHE A 63 7.06 -26.48 3.52
N GLY A 64 8.03 -26.39 2.60
CA GLY A 64 8.03 -25.44 1.47
C GLY A 64 8.30 -24.01 1.89
N CYS A 65 7.92 -23.09 1.01
CA CYS A 65 8.02 -21.65 1.22
C CYS A 65 6.62 -21.05 1.33
N ILE A 66 6.38 -20.23 2.33
CA ILE A 66 5.11 -19.52 2.51
C ILE A 66 5.34 -18.01 2.42
N ASN A 67 4.34 -17.28 1.90
CA ASN A 67 4.37 -15.83 1.81
C ASN A 67 3.23 -15.20 2.62
N VAL A 68 3.55 -14.13 3.33
CA VAL A 68 2.59 -13.26 4.00
C VAL A 68 2.14 -12.19 2.99
N HIS A 69 1.05 -12.43 2.29
CA HIS A 69 0.54 -11.55 1.24
C HIS A 69 -0.55 -10.62 1.79
N ALA A 70 -0.37 -9.31 1.60
CA ALA A 70 -1.24 -8.28 2.18
C ALA A 70 -2.52 -8.04 1.36
N SER A 71 -3.20 -9.12 0.95
CA SER A 71 -4.54 -9.08 0.37
C SER A 71 -5.34 -10.33 0.72
N LEU A 72 -6.64 -10.30 0.42
CA LEU A 72 -7.52 -11.48 0.41
C LEU A 72 -7.41 -12.15 -0.97
N LEU A 73 -6.39 -12.98 -1.17
CA LEU A 73 -6.21 -13.73 -2.41
C LEU A 73 -7.47 -14.53 -2.78
N PRO A 74 -7.77 -14.66 -4.09
CA PRO A 74 -6.95 -14.34 -5.25
C PRO A 74 -6.99 -12.87 -5.70
N ALA A 75 -7.65 -11.96 -4.96
CA ALA A 75 -7.67 -10.55 -5.30
C ALA A 75 -6.33 -9.86 -4.97
N TYR A 76 -5.93 -8.93 -5.85
CA TYR A 76 -4.75 -8.07 -5.66
C TYR A 76 -3.42 -8.83 -5.52
N ARG A 77 -3.17 -9.81 -6.41
CA ARG A 77 -1.82 -10.37 -6.60
C ARG A 77 -0.85 -9.27 -7.03
N GLY A 78 0.39 -9.31 -6.60
CA GLY A 78 1.45 -8.40 -7.03
C GLY A 78 1.95 -7.44 -5.96
N ALA A 79 2.46 -6.27 -6.39
CA ALA A 79 3.38 -5.46 -5.59
C ALA A 79 2.74 -4.50 -4.58
N ALA A 80 1.51 -4.03 -4.82
CA ALA A 80 0.92 -2.95 -4.04
C ALA A 80 -0.53 -3.23 -3.56
N PRO A 81 -0.83 -4.42 -3.02
CA PRO A 81 -2.21 -4.83 -2.70
C PRO A 81 -2.91 -3.88 -1.73
N ILE A 82 -2.22 -3.33 -0.73
CA ILE A 82 -2.80 -2.41 0.26
C ILE A 82 -3.26 -1.11 -0.40
N HIS A 83 -2.42 -0.53 -1.29
CA HIS A 83 -2.79 0.68 -2.03
C HIS A 83 -4.02 0.43 -2.91
N TYR A 84 -4.02 -0.68 -3.65
CA TYR A 84 -5.11 -0.98 -4.58
C TYR A 84 -6.43 -1.28 -3.88
N ALA A 85 -6.42 -1.91 -2.71
CA ALA A 85 -7.63 -2.10 -1.92
C ALA A 85 -8.32 -0.77 -1.60
N ILE A 86 -7.54 0.26 -1.20
CA ILE A 86 -8.08 1.59 -0.93
C ILE A 86 -8.44 2.32 -2.21
N LEU A 87 -7.56 2.32 -3.23
CA LEU A 87 -7.83 2.95 -4.53
C LEU A 87 -9.14 2.49 -5.16
N LYS A 88 -9.46 1.20 -5.01
CA LYS A 88 -10.71 0.61 -5.53
C LYS A 88 -11.91 0.81 -4.62
N GLY A 89 -11.75 1.47 -3.47
CA GLY A 89 -12.83 1.75 -2.52
C GLY A 89 -13.36 0.50 -1.82
N GLU A 90 -12.52 -0.53 -1.68
CA GLU A 90 -12.90 -1.75 -0.96
C GLU A 90 -13.32 -1.44 0.48
N LYS A 91 -14.26 -2.21 1.00
CA LYS A 91 -14.74 -2.08 2.38
C LYS A 91 -13.98 -2.97 3.35
N LYS A 92 -13.18 -3.90 2.84
CA LYS A 92 -12.32 -4.78 3.61
C LYS A 92 -11.04 -5.11 2.83
N ALA A 93 -9.96 -5.26 3.54
CA ALA A 93 -8.72 -5.87 3.06
C ALA A 93 -8.39 -7.08 3.93
N GLY A 94 -7.20 -7.63 3.80
CA GLY A 94 -6.75 -8.72 4.67
C GLY A 94 -5.36 -9.16 4.36
N VAL A 95 -4.97 -10.23 5.04
CA VAL A 95 -3.72 -10.95 4.81
C VAL A 95 -4.06 -12.39 4.48
N THR A 96 -3.37 -12.94 3.49
CA THR A 96 -3.39 -14.37 3.16
C THR A 96 -2.00 -14.95 3.38
N ILE A 97 -1.89 -16.00 4.18
CA ILE A 97 -0.70 -16.85 4.19
C ILE A 97 -0.90 -17.84 3.05
N MET A 98 0.04 -17.87 2.11
CA MET A 98 -0.04 -18.73 0.93
C MET A 98 1.23 -19.54 0.73
N GLN A 99 1.10 -20.76 0.20
CA GLN A 99 2.22 -21.55 -0.30
C GLN A 99 2.79 -20.86 -1.54
N MET A 100 4.10 -20.74 -1.62
CA MET A 100 4.72 -20.15 -2.82
C MET A 100 4.94 -21.20 -3.91
N ASP A 101 4.75 -20.77 -5.15
CA ASP A 101 5.10 -21.49 -6.36
C ASP A 101 5.97 -20.60 -7.27
N THR A 102 6.15 -20.99 -8.52
CA THR A 102 6.96 -20.23 -9.50
C THR A 102 6.20 -19.04 -10.11
N GLY A 103 4.91 -18.89 -9.84
CA GLY A 103 4.07 -17.79 -10.33
C GLY A 103 4.09 -16.58 -9.38
N MET A 104 3.41 -15.52 -9.81
CA MET A 104 3.26 -14.31 -8.98
C MET A 104 2.01 -14.46 -8.11
N ASP A 105 2.20 -14.79 -6.84
CA ASP A 105 1.14 -14.94 -5.84
C ASP A 105 0.03 -15.92 -6.26
N THR A 106 0.37 -16.98 -7.00
CA THR A 106 -0.54 -17.98 -7.58
C THR A 106 -0.73 -19.22 -6.73
N GLY A 107 0.14 -19.46 -5.76
CA GLY A 107 0.14 -20.66 -4.94
C GLY A 107 -1.10 -20.80 -4.05
N ALA A 108 -1.28 -21.98 -3.50
CA ALA A 108 -2.44 -22.30 -2.68
C ALA A 108 -2.51 -21.47 -1.41
N MET A 109 -3.70 -21.03 -1.04
CA MET A 109 -3.96 -20.27 0.17
C MET A 109 -4.06 -21.21 1.36
N LEU A 110 -3.38 -20.87 2.46
CA LEU A 110 -3.38 -21.66 3.70
C LEU A 110 -4.41 -21.09 4.68
N GLU A 111 -4.23 -19.82 5.04
CA GLU A 111 -5.10 -19.13 5.98
C GLU A 111 -5.29 -17.67 5.60
N LYS A 112 -6.38 -17.05 6.10
CA LYS A 112 -6.72 -15.64 5.81
C LYS A 112 -7.26 -14.94 7.05
N VAL A 113 -6.96 -13.65 7.16
CA VAL A 113 -7.62 -12.76 8.10
C VAL A 113 -8.09 -11.50 7.38
N SER A 114 -9.30 -11.03 7.68
CA SER A 114 -9.84 -9.81 7.09
C SER A 114 -9.85 -8.66 8.08
N VAL A 115 -9.70 -7.44 7.55
CA VAL A 115 -9.69 -6.16 8.26
C VAL A 115 -10.65 -5.22 7.55
N PRO A 116 -11.56 -4.52 8.25
CA PRO A 116 -12.44 -3.52 7.65
C PRO A 116 -11.63 -2.29 7.23
N ILE A 117 -12.02 -1.66 6.13
CA ILE A 117 -11.46 -0.38 5.67
C ILE A 117 -12.47 0.71 5.96
N GLY A 118 -12.16 1.59 6.91
CA GLY A 118 -12.98 2.77 7.20
C GLY A 118 -12.94 3.79 6.05
N PRO A 119 -13.95 4.69 5.97
CA PRO A 119 -14.04 5.65 4.87
C PRO A 119 -12.86 6.64 4.80
N GLU A 120 -12.27 6.98 5.93
CA GLU A 120 -11.13 7.90 6.03
C GLU A 120 -9.78 7.18 6.23
N MET A 121 -9.79 5.84 6.35
CA MET A 121 -8.59 5.07 6.64
C MET A 121 -7.56 5.23 5.53
N THR A 122 -6.34 5.61 5.91
CA THR A 122 -5.19 5.75 5.02
C THR A 122 -4.48 4.42 4.79
N GLN A 123 -3.63 4.38 3.76
CA GLN A 123 -2.78 3.22 3.50
C GLN A 123 -1.84 2.91 4.68
N GLY A 124 -1.30 3.95 5.34
CA GLY A 124 -0.43 3.75 6.50
C GLY A 124 -1.14 3.10 7.67
N GLU A 125 -2.36 3.54 7.98
CA GLU A 125 -3.19 2.95 9.06
C GLU A 125 -3.58 1.51 8.73
N LEU A 126 -4.02 1.25 7.50
CA LEU A 126 -4.35 -0.11 7.03
C LEU A 126 -3.13 -1.01 7.06
N HIS A 127 -1.95 -0.53 6.60
CA HIS A 127 -0.69 -1.27 6.67
C HIS A 127 -0.35 -1.70 8.10
N ASP A 128 -0.48 -0.78 9.06
CA ASP A 128 -0.16 -1.08 10.45
C ASP A 128 -1.11 -2.12 11.05
N GLU A 129 -2.39 -2.06 10.72
CA GLU A 129 -3.36 -3.06 11.15
C GLU A 129 -3.10 -4.44 10.50
N LEU A 130 -2.82 -4.47 9.20
CA LEU A 130 -2.51 -5.70 8.47
C LEU A 130 -1.19 -6.34 8.95
N LYS A 131 -0.20 -5.55 9.30
CA LYS A 131 1.07 -6.01 9.86
C LYS A 131 0.86 -6.80 11.16
N GLU A 132 0.08 -6.27 12.08
CA GLU A 132 -0.21 -6.93 13.36
C GLU A 132 -1.03 -8.23 13.16
N LYS A 133 -2.10 -8.13 12.36
CA LYS A 133 -2.96 -9.28 12.06
C LYS A 133 -2.21 -10.37 11.27
N GLY A 134 -1.38 -9.97 10.31
CA GLY A 134 -0.59 -10.88 9.48
C GLY A 134 0.47 -11.62 10.31
N ALA A 135 1.12 -10.95 11.25
CA ALA A 135 2.09 -11.59 12.15
C ALA A 135 1.43 -12.65 13.05
N ALA A 136 0.27 -12.33 13.63
CA ALA A 136 -0.48 -13.28 14.45
C ALA A 136 -0.95 -14.50 13.63
N LEU A 137 -1.50 -14.24 12.42
CA LEU A 137 -1.93 -15.30 11.52
C LEU A 137 -0.77 -16.20 11.09
N LEU A 138 0.41 -15.62 10.81
CA LEU A 138 1.59 -16.37 10.43
C LEU A 138 2.01 -17.36 11.52
N LEU A 139 2.04 -16.94 12.78
CA LEU A 139 2.39 -17.83 13.90
C LEU A 139 1.39 -18.98 14.01
N GLN A 140 0.10 -18.70 13.93
CA GLN A 140 -0.95 -19.73 13.92
C GLN A 140 -0.75 -20.70 12.76
N THR A 141 -0.53 -20.19 11.54
CA THR A 141 -0.31 -21.03 10.36
C THR A 141 0.92 -21.92 10.48
N ILE A 142 2.00 -21.46 11.12
CA ILE A 142 3.21 -22.28 11.37
C ILE A 142 2.89 -23.42 12.32
N ASP A 143 2.16 -23.15 13.41
CA ASP A 143 1.74 -24.18 14.36
C ASP A 143 0.84 -25.23 13.67
N ASP A 144 -0.13 -24.79 12.90
CA ASP A 144 -1.06 -25.66 12.16
C ASP A 144 -0.36 -26.46 11.05
N LEU A 145 0.62 -25.88 10.35
CA LEU A 145 1.47 -26.60 9.39
C LEU A 145 2.27 -27.71 10.09
N SER A 146 2.86 -27.43 11.23
CA SER A 146 3.63 -28.41 11.99
C SER A 146 2.77 -29.54 12.55
N ALA A 147 1.52 -29.22 12.89
CA ALA A 147 0.52 -30.22 13.34
C ALA A 147 -0.14 -31.00 12.18
N GLY A 148 0.06 -30.58 10.93
CA GLY A 148 -0.55 -31.18 9.75
C GLY A 148 -2.07 -30.93 9.64
N THR A 149 -2.55 -29.84 10.24
CA THR A 149 -3.99 -29.46 10.27
C THR A 149 -4.37 -28.46 9.20
N VAL A 150 -3.40 -27.83 8.53
CA VAL A 150 -3.64 -26.87 7.43
C VAL A 150 -4.18 -27.57 6.19
N THR A 151 -5.24 -27.02 5.62
CA THR A 151 -5.73 -27.43 4.32
C THR A 151 -5.43 -26.36 3.27
N ALA A 152 -4.58 -26.69 2.31
CA ALA A 152 -4.23 -25.78 1.22
C ALA A 152 -5.39 -25.66 0.23
N GLU A 153 -5.89 -24.44 0.01
CA GLU A 153 -6.98 -24.13 -0.91
C GLU A 153 -6.41 -23.55 -2.21
N PRO A 154 -6.60 -24.19 -3.37
CA PRO A 154 -6.21 -23.61 -4.65
C PRO A 154 -6.94 -22.29 -4.92
N GLN A 155 -6.25 -21.35 -5.54
CA GLN A 155 -6.87 -20.10 -5.95
C GLN A 155 -7.75 -20.29 -7.18
N GLU A 156 -8.95 -19.65 -7.18
CA GLU A 156 -9.82 -19.60 -8.35
C GLU A 156 -9.33 -18.51 -9.31
N GLU A 157 -8.76 -18.91 -10.44
CA GLU A 157 -8.10 -18.00 -11.39
C GLU A 157 -9.04 -16.93 -11.97
N THR A 158 -10.33 -17.26 -12.13
CA THR A 158 -11.35 -16.33 -12.63
C THR A 158 -11.63 -15.16 -11.69
N LYS A 159 -11.27 -15.28 -10.41
CA LYS A 159 -11.39 -14.22 -9.38
C LYS A 159 -10.11 -13.46 -9.14
N ALA A 160 -9.02 -13.82 -9.84
CA ALA A 160 -7.74 -13.15 -9.65
C ALA A 160 -7.79 -11.72 -10.19
N THR A 161 -7.27 -10.79 -9.39
CA THR A 161 -7.01 -9.41 -9.79
C THR A 161 -5.58 -9.03 -9.44
N TYR A 162 -5.06 -7.95 -10.03
CA TYR A 162 -3.66 -7.59 -9.91
C TYR A 162 -3.47 -6.18 -9.37
N ALA A 163 -2.48 -6.03 -8.50
CA ALA A 163 -2.02 -4.77 -7.91
C ALA A 163 -0.60 -4.47 -8.38
N SER A 164 -0.50 -3.69 -9.45
CA SER A 164 0.77 -3.30 -10.05
C SER A 164 1.60 -2.39 -9.12
N LEU A 165 2.86 -2.17 -9.47
CA LEU A 165 3.69 -1.16 -8.81
C LEU A 165 3.04 0.23 -8.93
N ILE A 166 3.13 1.00 -7.86
CA ILE A 166 2.72 2.41 -7.87
C ILE A 166 3.76 3.22 -8.66
N THR A 167 3.28 3.98 -9.63
CA THR A 167 4.12 4.80 -10.50
C THR A 167 3.90 6.29 -10.22
N ARG A 168 4.86 7.14 -10.62
CA ARG A 168 4.81 8.58 -10.31
C ARG A 168 3.66 9.34 -10.97
N ASP A 169 3.20 8.88 -12.12
CA ASP A 169 2.05 9.44 -12.81
C ASP A 169 0.76 9.26 -12.00
N MET A 170 0.67 8.20 -11.19
CA MET A 170 -0.45 7.98 -10.29
C MET A 170 -0.50 8.96 -9.10
N GLU A 171 0.54 9.75 -8.85
CA GLU A 171 0.56 10.74 -7.77
C GLU A 171 -0.23 12.01 -8.11
N HIS A 172 -0.43 12.30 -9.40
CA HIS A 172 -1.14 13.48 -9.87
C HIS A 172 -2.66 13.30 -9.75
N LEU A 173 -3.33 14.31 -9.19
CA LEU A 173 -4.79 14.34 -9.07
C LEU A 173 -5.42 14.83 -10.36
N ASP A 174 -6.16 13.97 -11.03
CA ASP A 174 -6.97 14.31 -12.20
C ASP A 174 -8.38 14.73 -11.76
N TRP A 175 -8.61 16.01 -11.67
CA TRP A 175 -9.88 16.57 -11.18
C TRP A 175 -11.09 16.22 -12.05
N THR A 176 -10.90 15.66 -13.24
CA THR A 176 -12.02 15.15 -14.06
C THR A 176 -12.65 13.88 -13.50
N LEU A 177 -11.98 13.23 -12.56
CA LEU A 177 -12.49 12.04 -11.84
C LEU A 177 -13.52 12.45 -10.76
N SER A 178 -14.24 11.47 -10.22
CA SER A 178 -15.17 11.71 -9.12
C SER A 178 -14.46 12.04 -7.80
N ALA A 179 -15.14 12.80 -6.94
CA ALA A 179 -14.65 13.12 -5.60
C ALA A 179 -14.30 11.87 -4.78
N ASP A 180 -15.11 10.80 -4.86
CA ASP A 180 -14.84 9.53 -4.21
C ASP A 180 -13.55 8.87 -4.72
N THR A 181 -13.32 8.89 -6.03
CA THR A 181 -12.10 8.35 -6.64
C THR A 181 -10.87 9.10 -6.18
N LEU A 182 -10.92 10.42 -6.17
CA LEU A 182 -9.82 11.27 -5.72
C LEU A 182 -9.57 11.15 -4.21
N HIS A 183 -10.63 11.07 -3.41
CA HIS A 183 -10.51 10.80 -1.98
C HIS A 183 -9.82 9.46 -1.72
N ASN A 184 -10.22 8.42 -2.43
CA ASN A 184 -9.59 7.11 -2.35
C ASN A 184 -8.10 7.17 -2.76
N GLN A 185 -7.76 7.91 -3.82
CA GLN A 185 -6.38 8.10 -4.26
C GLN A 185 -5.53 8.82 -3.21
N ILE A 186 -6.05 9.90 -2.60
CA ILE A 186 -5.37 10.66 -1.57
C ILE A 186 -5.06 9.78 -0.35
N ARG A 187 -6.05 9.07 0.17
CA ARG A 187 -5.87 8.21 1.35
C ARG A 187 -5.07 6.93 1.03
N ALA A 188 -5.15 6.41 -0.20
CA ALA A 188 -4.34 5.27 -0.63
C ALA A 188 -2.85 5.60 -0.74
N PHE A 189 -2.50 6.86 -0.98
CA PHE A 189 -1.11 7.31 -1.12
C PHE A 189 -0.58 8.03 0.13
N ASN A 190 -1.31 8.01 1.23
CA ASN A 190 -0.88 8.57 2.49
C ASN A 190 -0.41 7.46 3.45
N PRO A 191 0.84 7.47 3.96
CA PRO A 191 1.82 8.56 3.92
C PRO A 191 2.76 8.53 2.71
N TRP A 192 2.68 7.54 1.83
CA TRP A 192 3.58 7.40 0.70
C TRP A 192 2.88 6.82 -0.53
N PRO A 193 3.15 7.34 -1.74
CA PRO A 193 4.10 8.42 -2.09
C PRO A 193 3.55 9.84 -1.87
N GLY A 194 2.27 9.99 -1.57
CA GLY A 194 1.52 11.23 -1.53
C GLY A 194 0.92 11.57 -2.89
N THR A 195 -0.13 12.40 -2.89
CA THR A 195 -0.73 12.95 -4.11
C THR A 195 -0.42 14.42 -4.25
N TYR A 196 -0.54 14.96 -5.46
CA TYR A 196 -0.36 16.39 -5.70
C TYR A 196 -1.25 16.91 -6.82
N THR A 197 -1.45 18.20 -6.80
CA THR A 197 -2.04 19.01 -7.89
C THR A 197 -1.09 20.17 -8.23
N ILE A 198 -1.32 20.84 -9.34
CA ILE A 198 -0.57 22.03 -9.75
C ILE A 198 -1.42 23.26 -9.47
N LEU A 199 -0.84 24.23 -8.78
CA LEU A 199 -1.43 25.55 -8.53
C LEU A 199 -1.38 26.42 -9.80
N PRO A 200 -2.19 27.51 -9.88
CA PRO A 200 -2.18 28.42 -11.02
C PRO A 200 -0.81 29.07 -11.31
N ASP A 201 0.05 29.17 -10.29
CA ASP A 201 1.42 29.68 -10.44
C ASP A 201 2.44 28.61 -10.90
N GLY A 202 1.97 27.38 -11.20
CA GLY A 202 2.76 26.26 -11.69
C GLY A 202 3.47 25.46 -10.58
N LYS A 203 3.31 25.80 -9.30
CA LYS A 203 3.92 25.06 -8.20
C LYS A 203 3.09 23.84 -7.80
N ARG A 204 3.76 22.84 -7.25
CA ARG A 204 3.10 21.65 -6.72
C ARG A 204 2.52 21.92 -5.33
N LEU A 205 1.29 21.47 -5.14
CA LEU A 205 0.63 21.37 -3.84
C LEU A 205 0.34 19.89 -3.56
N LYS A 206 1.01 19.29 -2.58
CA LYS A 206 0.61 17.95 -2.12
C LYS A 206 -0.68 18.03 -1.34
N VAL A 207 -1.53 17.02 -1.51
CA VAL A 207 -2.78 16.84 -0.78
C VAL A 207 -2.65 15.58 0.07
N TRP A 208 -2.78 15.75 1.39
CA TRP A 208 -2.60 14.66 2.35
C TRP A 208 -3.91 14.17 2.94
N LYS A 209 -4.89 15.07 3.10
CA LYS A 209 -6.18 14.71 3.67
C LYS A 209 -7.30 15.45 2.95
N SER A 210 -8.36 14.72 2.65
CA SER A 210 -9.55 15.23 2.00
C SER A 210 -10.80 14.63 2.60
N HIS A 211 -11.97 15.17 2.23
CA HIS A 211 -13.27 14.62 2.56
C HIS A 211 -14.24 14.86 1.40
N VAL A 212 -15.06 13.87 1.09
CA VAL A 212 -16.10 14.01 0.06
C VAL A 212 -17.29 14.77 0.66
N LEU A 213 -17.66 15.88 0.02
CA LEU A 213 -18.82 16.67 0.46
C LEU A 213 -20.08 16.21 -0.27
N PRO A 214 -21.24 16.25 0.41
CA PRO A 214 -22.53 16.06 -0.25
C PRO A 214 -22.80 17.23 -1.20
N GLY A 215 -23.36 16.94 -2.39
CA GLY A 215 -23.72 17.94 -3.38
C GLY A 215 -23.06 17.71 -4.73
N SER A 216 -23.42 18.56 -5.69
CA SER A 216 -22.84 18.55 -7.03
C SER A 216 -22.28 19.93 -7.38
N ALA A 217 -21.31 19.95 -8.29
CA ALA A 217 -20.70 21.16 -8.82
C ALA A 217 -20.98 21.31 -10.33
N GLU A 218 -22.20 20.99 -10.77
CA GLU A 218 -22.60 20.87 -12.18
C GLU A 218 -22.29 22.10 -13.06
N GLN A 219 -22.12 23.27 -12.47
CA GLN A 219 -21.81 24.51 -13.19
C GLN A 219 -20.33 24.90 -13.11
N ALA A 220 -19.53 24.17 -12.36
CA ALA A 220 -18.11 24.47 -12.17
C ALA A 220 -17.23 23.54 -13.04
N GLN A 221 -16.06 24.03 -13.41
CA GLN A 221 -15.08 23.21 -14.12
C GLN A 221 -14.36 22.28 -13.14
N PRO A 222 -14.02 21.06 -13.53
CA PRO A 222 -13.15 20.20 -12.72
C PRO A 222 -11.84 20.91 -12.34
N GLY A 223 -11.45 20.84 -11.07
CA GLY A 223 -10.30 21.57 -10.52
C GLY A 223 -10.61 22.98 -10.03
N GLN A 224 -11.81 23.52 -10.27
CA GLN A 224 -12.18 24.86 -9.84
C GLN A 224 -12.38 24.92 -8.32
N ILE A 225 -11.77 25.91 -7.69
CA ILE A 225 -11.96 26.20 -6.28
C ILE A 225 -13.32 26.89 -6.09
N LEU A 226 -14.22 26.22 -5.40
CA LEU A 226 -15.59 26.66 -5.15
C LEU A 226 -15.68 27.52 -3.91
N GLU A 227 -14.92 27.15 -2.88
CA GLU A 227 -14.95 27.76 -1.56
C GLU A 227 -13.56 27.69 -0.93
N ALA A 228 -13.18 28.72 -0.20
CA ALA A 228 -11.93 28.76 0.57
C ALA A 228 -12.20 29.50 1.88
N ASP A 229 -12.22 28.77 2.97
CA ASP A 229 -12.66 29.26 4.26
C ASP A 229 -11.81 28.75 5.46
N SER A 230 -12.34 28.93 6.65
CA SER A 230 -11.72 28.50 7.90
C SER A 230 -11.59 26.97 8.07
N LYS A 231 -12.15 26.17 7.19
CA LYS A 231 -12.07 24.69 7.25
C LYS A 231 -11.13 24.12 6.17
N GLY A 232 -10.74 24.94 5.18
CA GLY A 232 -9.91 24.53 4.07
C GLY A 232 -10.43 25.08 2.75
N PHE A 233 -10.32 24.34 1.67
CA PHE A 233 -10.86 24.73 0.38
C PHE A 233 -11.54 23.55 -0.31
N HIS A 234 -12.59 23.88 -1.05
CA HIS A 234 -13.45 22.93 -1.74
C HIS A 234 -13.23 23.01 -3.24
N ILE A 235 -13.10 21.86 -3.88
CA ILE A 235 -12.76 21.74 -5.30
C ILE A 235 -13.85 20.96 -6.02
N ALA A 236 -14.28 21.50 -7.17
CA ALA A 236 -15.15 20.80 -8.09
C ALA A 236 -14.41 19.61 -8.70
N CYS A 237 -15.01 18.43 -8.67
CA CYS A 237 -14.53 17.24 -9.33
C CYS A 237 -15.39 16.93 -10.56
N GLY A 238 -15.00 15.98 -11.40
CA GLY A 238 -15.84 15.53 -12.52
C GLY A 238 -17.22 15.10 -12.06
N THR A 239 -17.32 14.57 -10.83
CA THR A 239 -18.58 14.34 -10.12
C THR A 239 -18.36 14.59 -8.64
N GLY A 240 -19.20 15.43 -8.02
CA GLY A 240 -19.13 15.77 -6.61
C GLY A 240 -18.11 16.85 -6.27
N VAL A 241 -17.91 17.08 -4.98
CA VAL A 241 -17.04 18.12 -4.44
C VAL A 241 -16.09 17.49 -3.42
N LEU A 242 -14.82 17.85 -3.49
CA LEU A 242 -13.80 17.39 -2.55
C LEU A 242 -13.32 18.55 -1.67
N ALA A 243 -13.42 18.39 -0.36
CA ALA A 243 -12.76 19.27 0.60
C ALA A 243 -11.32 18.84 0.82
N VAL A 244 -10.37 19.73 0.71
CA VAL A 244 -8.98 19.54 1.12
C VAL A 244 -8.82 20.03 2.54
N LEU A 245 -8.35 19.14 3.43
CA LEU A 245 -8.22 19.38 4.88
C LEU A 245 -6.75 19.57 5.29
N GLU A 246 -5.82 18.87 4.62
CA GLU A 246 -4.38 18.96 4.86
C GLU A 246 -3.63 18.97 3.53
N CYS A 247 -2.70 19.90 3.41
CA CYS A 247 -1.90 20.07 2.19
C CYS A 247 -0.45 20.43 2.52
N GLN A 248 0.42 20.36 1.51
CA GLN A 248 1.83 20.69 1.66
C GLN A 248 2.32 21.43 0.42
N PRO A 249 2.55 22.75 0.51
CA PRO A 249 3.19 23.52 -0.55
C PRO A 249 4.62 23.05 -0.78
N GLU A 250 5.10 23.23 -2.01
CA GLU A 250 6.46 22.88 -2.38
C GLU A 250 7.50 23.57 -1.48
N GLY A 251 8.46 22.79 -0.96
CA GLY A 251 9.51 23.27 -0.06
C GLY A 251 9.06 23.61 1.37
N LYS A 252 7.78 23.39 1.71
CA LYS A 252 7.25 23.61 3.07
C LYS A 252 6.89 22.30 3.77
N ARG A 253 6.51 22.39 5.04
CA ARG A 253 5.94 21.27 5.80
C ARG A 253 4.45 21.12 5.50
N ALA A 254 3.90 19.94 5.74
CA ALA A 254 2.46 19.73 5.74
C ALA A 254 1.78 20.66 6.75
N MET A 255 0.59 21.16 6.40
CA MET A 255 -0.18 22.09 7.21
C MET A 255 -1.68 21.88 6.97
N ALA A 256 -2.51 22.31 7.91
CA ALA A 256 -3.95 22.41 7.70
C ALA A 256 -4.26 23.29 6.48
N ALA A 257 -5.19 22.88 5.65
CA ALA A 257 -5.56 23.61 4.44
C ALA A 257 -6.06 25.03 4.74
N GLN A 258 -6.71 25.24 5.91
CA GLN A 258 -7.05 26.57 6.44
C GLN A 258 -5.83 27.52 6.52
N SER A 259 -4.69 27.01 7.03
CA SER A 259 -3.47 27.83 7.14
C SER A 259 -2.93 28.24 5.77
N PHE A 260 -3.10 27.37 4.79
CA PHE A 260 -2.74 27.65 3.40
C PHE A 260 -3.64 28.73 2.78
N VAL A 261 -4.96 28.64 3.00
CA VAL A 261 -5.94 29.64 2.56
C VAL A 261 -5.67 31.00 3.19
N ASN A 262 -5.44 31.04 4.51
CA ASN A 262 -5.14 32.29 5.23
C ASN A 262 -3.87 32.98 4.74
N GLY A 263 -2.95 32.23 4.14
CA GLY A 263 -1.75 32.77 3.48
C GLY A 263 -2.01 33.37 2.10
N GLN A 264 -3.27 33.46 1.65
CA GLN A 264 -3.71 33.99 0.35
C GLN A 264 -3.01 33.35 -0.86
N GLN A 265 -2.77 32.04 -0.78
CA GLN A 265 -2.06 31.30 -1.83
C GLN A 265 -3.01 30.70 -2.88
N ILE A 266 -4.32 30.78 -2.65
CA ILE A 266 -5.40 30.37 -3.57
C ILE A 266 -6.61 31.28 -3.40
N ALA A 267 -7.39 31.40 -4.49
CA ALA A 267 -8.64 32.17 -4.50
C ALA A 267 -9.80 31.36 -5.10
N VAL A 268 -11.01 31.67 -4.66
CA VAL A 268 -12.24 31.12 -5.27
C VAL A 268 -12.30 31.46 -6.75
N GLY A 269 -12.63 30.47 -7.57
CA GLY A 269 -12.68 30.56 -9.03
C GLY A 269 -11.39 30.15 -9.73
N GLU A 270 -10.25 30.06 -9.04
CA GLU A 270 -9.02 29.50 -9.62
C GLU A 270 -9.18 28.02 -9.95
N ILE A 271 -8.43 27.54 -10.92
CA ILE A 271 -8.47 26.16 -11.40
C ILE A 271 -7.13 25.48 -11.13
N LEU A 272 -7.17 24.39 -10.42
CA LEU A 272 -6.05 23.48 -10.19
C LEU A 272 -5.94 22.45 -11.32
N SER A 273 -4.72 22.02 -11.64
CA SER A 273 -4.48 21.03 -12.70
C SER A 273 -3.60 19.87 -12.27
#